data_c536c65d2ac9d6231eb5c2c56e18a4c5
#
_entry.id   c536c65d2ac9d6231eb5c2c56e18a4c5
#
_cell.length_a   1.000
_cell.length_b   1.000
_cell.length_c   1.000
_cell.angle_alpha   90.00
_cell.angle_beta   90.00
_cell.angle_gamma   90.00
#
_symmetry.space_group_name_H-M   'P 1'
#
loop_
_entity.id
_entity.type
_entity.pdbx_description
1 polymer ?
#
loop_
_entity_poly.entity_id
_entity_poly.type
_entity_poly.pdbx_seq_one_letter_code
_entity_poly.pdbx_strand_id
1 'polypeptide(L)' 'MTDTKMLRTTIESRGLKYKYIADELGITPYGFQKKAENDSEFKASEIKKLSELLELSLDEKEQIFFA' A
#
# COMPACT_ATOMS: atom_id res chain seq x y z
N MET A 1 4.89 4.77 -10.15
CA MET A 1 4.03 3.59 -10.35
C MET A 1 4.31 2.58 -9.25
N THR A 2 3.27 1.97 -8.71
CA THR A 2 3.44 1.04 -7.60
C THR A 2 3.97 -0.32 -8.08
N ASP A 3 4.97 -0.84 -7.37
CA ASP A 3 5.41 -2.22 -7.58
C ASP A 3 4.42 -3.13 -6.86
N THR A 4 3.47 -3.66 -7.63
CA THR A 4 2.34 -4.41 -7.08
C THR A 4 2.78 -5.70 -6.38
N LYS A 5 3.79 -6.36 -6.93
CA LYS A 5 4.29 -7.61 -6.35
C LYS A 5 4.97 -7.35 -5.02
N MET A 6 5.83 -6.33 -4.97
CA MET A 6 6.55 -6.00 -3.74
C MET A 6 5.58 -5.52 -2.66
N LEU A 7 4.58 -4.71 -3.04
CA LEU A 7 3.58 -4.26 -2.08
C LEU A 7 2.83 -5.44 -1.47
N ARG A 8 2.35 -6.35 -2.32
CA ARG A 8 1.61 -7.53 -1.85
C ARG A 8 2.45 -8.37 -0.92
N THR A 9 3.70 -8.66 -1.32
CA THR A 9 4.61 -9.46 -0.53
C THR A 9 4.87 -8.81 0.83
N THR A 10 5.04 -7.49 0.84
CA THR A 10 5.28 -6.76 2.08
C THR A 10 4.07 -6.82 3.00
N ILE A 11 2.86 -6.62 2.46
CA ILE A 11 1.63 -6.71 3.24
C ILE A 11 1.50 -8.10 3.86
N GLU A 12 1.74 -9.14 3.07
CA GLU A 12 1.68 -10.52 3.56
C GLU A 12 2.70 -10.77 4.65
N SER A 13 3.92 -10.26 4.48
CA SER A 13 4.98 -10.45 5.48
C SER A 13 4.67 -9.75 6.80
N ARG A 14 3.88 -8.68 6.76
CA ARG A 14 3.45 -7.98 7.98
C ARG A 14 2.20 -8.60 8.60
N GLY A 15 1.57 -9.56 7.90
CA GLY A 15 0.38 -10.24 8.41
C GLY A 15 -0.87 -9.38 8.42
N LEU A 16 -0.93 -8.34 7.62
CA LEU A 16 -2.07 -7.44 7.57
C LEU A 16 -3.05 -7.85 6.47
N LYS A 17 -4.33 -7.59 6.72
CA LYS A 17 -5.37 -7.85 5.72
C LYS A 17 -5.72 -6.57 4.97
N TYR A 18 -6.10 -6.72 3.71
CA TYR A 18 -6.50 -5.58 2.87
C TYR A 18 -7.65 -4.79 3.50
N LYS A 19 -8.61 -5.48 4.11
CA LYS A 19 -9.74 -4.80 4.75
C LYS A 19 -9.28 -3.87 5.86
N TYR A 20 -8.37 -4.35 6.70
CA TYR A 20 -7.82 -3.53 7.78
C TYR A 20 -7.09 -2.30 7.23
N ILE A 21 -6.26 -2.52 6.21
CA ILE A 21 -5.51 -1.43 5.59
C ILE A 21 -6.46 -0.41 4.97
N ALA A 22 -7.48 -0.88 4.25
CA ALA A 22 -8.45 0.00 3.62
C ALA A 22 -9.17 0.86 4.67
N ASP A 23 -9.58 0.26 5.78
CA ASP A 23 -10.21 1.00 6.87
C ASP A 23 -9.31 2.10 7.39
N GLU A 24 -8.03 1.79 7.59
CA GLU A 24 -7.06 2.76 8.10
C GLU A 24 -6.81 3.90 7.10
N LEU A 25 -6.93 3.62 5.81
CA LEU A 25 -6.76 4.63 4.77
C LEU A 25 -8.06 5.41 4.48
N GLY A 26 -9.18 4.97 5.05
CA GLY A 26 -10.46 5.62 4.83
C GLY A 26 -11.07 5.33 3.46
N ILE A 27 -10.75 4.19 2.87
CA ILE A 27 -11.28 3.78 1.56
C ILE A 27 -11.87 2.39 1.66
N THR A 28 -12.59 1.97 0.61
CA THR A 28 -13.17 0.63 0.57
C THR A 28 -12.10 -0.40 0.26
N PRO A 29 -12.31 -1.68 0.66
CA PRO A 29 -11.38 -2.75 0.27
C PRO A 29 -11.20 -2.86 -1.24
N TYR A 30 -12.29 -2.70 -2.00
CA TYR A 30 -12.21 -2.71 -3.45
C TYR A 30 -11.37 -1.56 -3.99
N GLY A 31 -11.55 -0.37 -3.42
CA GLY A 31 -10.75 0.81 -3.80
C GLY A 31 -9.27 0.59 -3.52
N PHE A 32 -8.95 -0.01 -2.37
CA PHE A 32 -7.56 -0.33 -2.06
C PHE A 32 -7.00 -1.36 -3.05
N GLN A 33 -7.77 -2.40 -3.36
CA GLN A 33 -7.32 -3.43 -4.30
C GLN A 33 -6.97 -2.82 -5.65
N LYS A 34 -7.81 -1.91 -6.16
CA LYS A 34 -7.53 -1.26 -7.44
C LYS A 34 -6.22 -0.47 -7.40
N LYS A 35 -5.96 0.23 -6.31
CA LYS A 35 -4.71 0.98 -6.17
C LYS A 35 -3.52 0.05 -6.04
N ALA A 36 -3.67 -1.05 -5.31
CA ALA A 36 -2.60 -2.03 -5.15
C ALA A 36 -2.25 -2.72 -6.46
N GLU A 37 -3.19 -2.74 -7.42
CA GLU A 37 -2.98 -3.37 -8.74
C GLU A 37 -2.68 -2.36 -9.83
N ASN A 38 -2.42 -1.11 -9.49
CA ASN A 38 -2.13 -0.02 -10.44
C ASN A 38 -3.31 0.36 -11.33
N ASP A 39 -4.53 -0.02 -10.98
CA ASP A 39 -5.72 0.43 -11.71
C ASP A 39 -6.08 1.87 -11.34
N SER A 40 -5.58 2.36 -10.22
CA SER A 40 -5.63 3.77 -9.85
C SER A 40 -4.44 4.08 -8.97
N GLU A 41 -4.12 5.36 -8.82
CA GLU A 41 -2.93 5.78 -8.10
C GLU A 41 -3.21 6.03 -6.63
N PHE A 42 -2.22 5.75 -5.77
CA PHE A 42 -2.27 6.15 -4.38
C PHE A 42 -2.06 7.66 -4.25
N LYS A 43 -2.85 8.27 -3.39
CA LYS A 43 -2.61 9.67 -3.01
C LYS A 43 -1.41 9.75 -2.07
N ALA A 44 -0.77 10.93 -2.03
CA ALA A 44 0.38 11.13 -1.15
C ALA A 44 0.04 10.82 0.31
N SER A 45 -1.13 11.23 0.78
CA SER A 45 -1.57 10.96 2.15
C SER A 45 -1.75 9.46 2.40
N GLU A 46 -2.21 8.73 1.39
CA GLU A 46 -2.38 7.28 1.50
C GLU A 46 -1.04 6.57 1.53
N ILE A 47 -0.08 7.03 0.72
CA ILE A 47 1.27 6.47 0.73
C ILE A 47 1.90 6.67 2.11
N LYS A 48 1.75 7.85 2.68
CA LYS A 48 2.28 8.14 4.01
C LYS A 48 1.69 7.21 5.06
N LYS A 49 0.37 7.08 5.09
CA LYS A 49 -0.31 6.23 6.07
C LYS A 49 0.05 4.76 5.88
N LEU A 50 0.05 4.30 4.63
CA LEU A 50 0.38 2.91 4.32
C LEU A 50 1.82 2.61 4.71
N SER A 51 2.75 3.54 4.46
CA SER A 51 4.14 3.38 4.86
C SER A 51 4.28 3.23 6.37
N GLU A 52 3.48 3.97 7.13
CA GLU A 52 3.48 3.86 8.59
C GLU A 52 2.91 2.52 9.04
N LEU A 53 1.79 2.10 8.45
CA LEU A 53 1.16 0.82 8.79
C LEU A 53 2.09 -0.36 8.53
N LEU A 54 2.83 -0.31 7.43
CA LEU A 54 3.73 -1.40 7.04
C LEU A 54 5.13 -1.23 7.62
N GLU A 55 5.39 -0.13 8.33
CA GLU A 55 6.69 0.18 8.93
C GLU A 55 7.81 0.13 7.88
N LEU A 56 7.58 0.80 6.76
CA LEU A 56 8.53 0.80 5.65
C LEU A 56 9.72 1.71 5.92
N SER A 57 10.91 1.26 5.52
CA SER A 57 12.07 2.13 5.44
C SER A 57 11.92 3.08 4.26
N LEU A 58 12.77 4.11 4.19
CA LEU A 58 12.77 5.02 3.04
C LEU A 58 13.04 4.27 1.74
N ASP A 59 13.98 3.32 1.77
CA ASP A 59 14.29 2.51 0.59
C ASP A 59 13.10 1.68 0.14
N GLU A 60 12.42 1.03 1.09
CA GLU A 60 11.25 0.22 0.76
C GLU A 60 10.13 1.08 0.18
N LYS A 61 9.90 2.26 0.75
CA LYS A 61 8.90 3.19 0.26
C LYS A 61 9.19 3.60 -1.18
N GLU A 62 10.45 3.93 -1.47
CA GLU A 62 10.88 4.29 -2.81
C GLU A 62 10.65 3.14 -3.79
N GLN A 63 11.06 1.94 -3.42
CA GLN A 63 10.95 0.78 -4.29
C GLN A 63 9.50 0.39 -4.56
N ILE A 64 8.63 0.52 -3.57
CA ILE A 64 7.23 0.12 -3.73
C ILE A 64 6.43 1.16 -4.52
N PHE A 65 6.56 2.44 -4.17
CA PHE A 65 5.65 3.45 -4.67
C PHE A 65 6.22 4.32 -5.79
N PHE A 66 7.52 4.34 -5.96
CA PHE A 66 8.18 5.21 -6.93
C PHE A 66 9.13 4.44 -7.86
N ALA A 67 8.78 3.20 -8.12
CA ALA A 67 9.56 2.34 -9.01
C ALA A 67 9.50 2.81 -10.46
#